data_496b5cc5757f642b8923d179b07aefa4
#
_entry.id   496b5cc5757f642b8923d179b07aefa4
#
_cell.length_a   1.000
_cell.length_b   1.000
_cell.length_c   1.000
_cell.angle_alpha   90.00
_cell.angle_beta   90.00
_cell.angle_gamma   90.00
#
_symmetry.space_group_name_H-M   'P 1'
#
loop_
_entity.id
_entity.type
_entity.pdbx_description
1 polymer ?
#
loop_
_entity_poly.entity_id
_entity_poly.type
_entity_poly.pdbx_seq_one_letter_code
_entity_poly.pdbx_strand_id
1 'polypeptide(L)'
;MKYDAVIFDLDGTLTDTLEDLKNSVNYALSQFGFPERNTEEIRSFVGNGVKRLIYLSVPENTPDEISESCLSVFREHYNNHSCEKTKPYDGIADLLKLLKDNGIKTAVVTNKMHSAAEDIVKYFFDGLIDVTVGQIDGVAQKPQPDGVYRVLDLLGVSREKAVYVGDSEVDCITAKNAGIPCIGVMWGFRDRDVLIKNGADYIVDRPLDIFDYI
;
A
#
# COMPACT_ATOMS: atom_id res chain seq x y z
N MET A 1 -23.49 8.29 -8.84
CA MET A 1 -22.07 8.32 -8.47
C MET A 1 -21.23 8.53 -9.70
N LYS A 2 -20.07 9.18 -9.55
CA LYS A 2 -19.18 9.50 -10.68
C LYS A 2 -18.36 8.29 -11.08
N TYR A 3 -17.95 7.46 -10.11
CA TYR A 3 -17.11 6.28 -10.30
C TYR A 3 -17.85 4.99 -9.95
N ASP A 4 -17.46 3.91 -10.62
CA ASP A 4 -18.00 2.56 -10.46
C ASP A 4 -16.99 1.64 -9.72
N ALA A 5 -15.72 2.10 -9.56
CA ALA A 5 -14.69 1.40 -8.82
C ALA A 5 -13.78 2.36 -8.04
N VAL A 6 -13.34 1.91 -6.85
CA VAL A 6 -12.30 2.54 -6.03
C VAL A 6 -11.14 1.57 -5.87
N ILE A 7 -9.94 2.03 -6.23
CA ILE A 7 -8.70 1.27 -6.13
C ILE A 7 -7.89 1.85 -4.98
N PHE A 8 -7.53 1.05 -4.00
CA PHE A 8 -6.80 1.48 -2.81
C PHE A 8 -5.36 0.97 -2.82
N ASP A 9 -4.43 1.73 -2.26
CA ASP A 9 -3.23 1.14 -1.68
C ASP A 9 -3.59 0.42 -0.37
N LEU A 10 -2.66 -0.36 0.16
CA LEU A 10 -2.85 -1.13 1.40
C LEU A 10 -2.14 -0.49 2.59
N ASP A 11 -0.80 -0.47 2.55
CA ASP A 11 0.06 -0.03 3.65
C ASP A 11 0.02 1.52 3.77
N GLY A 12 -0.52 2.05 4.85
CA GLY A 12 -0.69 3.49 5.04
C GLY A 12 -2.03 4.04 4.53
N THR A 13 -2.80 3.24 3.79
CA THR A 13 -4.10 3.65 3.24
C THR A 13 -5.26 2.90 3.89
N LEU A 14 -5.32 1.58 3.73
CA LEU A 14 -6.35 0.74 4.39
C LEU A 14 -5.90 0.27 5.77
N THR A 15 -4.62 -0.03 5.93
CA THR A 15 -4.04 -0.59 7.16
C THR A 15 -2.80 0.16 7.61
N ASP A 16 -2.68 0.33 8.95
CA ASP A 16 -1.44 0.74 9.61
C ASP A 16 -0.57 -0.51 9.84
N THR A 17 0.43 -0.67 9.00
CA THR A 17 1.35 -1.82 9.00
C THR A 17 2.74 -1.48 9.53
N LEU A 18 2.95 -0.21 9.96
CA LEU A 18 4.26 0.34 10.22
C LEU A 18 5.02 -0.40 11.33
N GLU A 19 4.31 -0.82 12.39
CA GLU A 19 4.95 -1.48 13.53
C GLU A 19 5.43 -2.88 13.19
N ASP A 20 4.65 -3.69 12.48
CA ASP A 20 5.06 -5.03 12.04
C ASP A 20 6.19 -4.98 11.02
N LEU A 21 6.16 -3.99 10.10
CA LEU A 21 7.28 -3.74 9.18
C LEU A 21 8.55 -3.40 9.94
N LYS A 22 8.49 -2.45 10.90
CA LYS A 22 9.65 -2.06 11.73
C LYS A 22 10.21 -3.25 12.51
N ASN A 23 9.34 -4.02 13.16
CA ASN A 23 9.76 -5.17 13.96
C ASN A 23 10.47 -6.21 13.08
N SER A 24 9.93 -6.49 11.90
CA SER A 24 10.53 -7.46 10.98
C SER A 24 11.83 -6.96 10.34
N VAL A 25 11.93 -5.65 10.05
CA VAL A 25 13.20 -5.04 9.61
C VAL A 25 14.25 -5.17 10.70
N ASN A 26 13.94 -4.78 11.94
CA ASN A 26 14.88 -4.81 13.05
C ASN A 26 15.28 -6.24 13.43
N TYR A 27 14.34 -7.19 13.34
CA TYR A 27 14.68 -8.60 13.47
C TYR A 27 15.72 -9.02 12.41
N ALA A 28 15.49 -8.69 11.14
CA ALA A 28 16.43 -9.03 10.08
C ALA A 28 17.79 -8.35 10.28
N LEU A 29 17.83 -7.07 10.61
CA LEU A 29 19.06 -6.32 10.88
C LEU A 29 19.87 -6.95 12.03
N SER A 30 19.19 -7.40 13.10
CA SER A 30 19.83 -8.02 14.26
C SER A 30 20.60 -9.30 13.92
N GLN A 31 20.12 -10.09 12.93
CA GLN A 31 20.78 -11.32 12.48
C GLN A 31 22.15 -11.07 11.82
N PHE A 32 22.39 -9.82 11.38
CA PHE A 32 23.65 -9.39 10.76
C PHE A 32 24.47 -8.45 11.68
N GLY A 33 24.02 -8.24 12.92
CA GLY A 33 24.68 -7.32 13.86
C GLY A 33 24.58 -5.84 13.45
N PHE A 34 23.58 -5.48 12.62
CA PHE A 34 23.31 -4.12 12.18
C PHE A 34 22.50 -3.35 13.22
N PRO A 35 22.64 -1.99 13.27
CA PRO A 35 21.85 -1.16 14.16
C PRO A 35 20.37 -1.17 13.79
N GLU A 36 19.52 -1.07 14.79
CA GLU A 36 18.08 -0.95 14.60
C GLU A 36 17.70 0.38 13.93
N ARG A 37 16.58 0.38 13.23
CA ARG A 37 15.92 1.55 12.67
C ARG A 37 14.73 1.98 13.52
N ASN A 38 14.57 3.27 13.69
CA ASN A 38 13.42 3.82 14.40
C ASN A 38 12.19 3.91 13.48
N THR A 39 11.03 4.25 14.06
CA THR A 39 9.75 4.28 13.36
C THR A 39 9.72 5.31 12.22
N GLU A 40 10.32 6.49 12.42
CA GLU A 40 10.34 7.57 11.41
C GLU A 40 11.22 7.19 10.20
N GLU A 41 12.37 6.53 10.43
CA GLU A 41 13.20 6.01 9.36
C GLU A 41 12.42 4.99 8.52
N ILE A 42 11.81 3.98 9.17
CA ILE A 42 11.01 2.96 8.47
C ILE A 42 9.86 3.60 7.71
N ARG A 43 9.12 4.54 8.33
CA ARG A 43 8.03 5.29 7.68
C ARG A 43 8.50 5.97 6.39
N SER A 44 9.69 6.55 6.39
CA SER A 44 10.25 7.23 5.22
C SER A 44 10.69 6.25 4.11
N PHE A 45 11.00 5.00 4.44
CA PHE A 45 11.49 3.97 3.51
C PHE A 45 10.37 3.16 2.86
N VAL A 46 9.18 3.11 3.48
CA VAL A 46 8.01 2.36 2.97
C VAL A 46 7.42 3.01 1.70
N GLY A 47 6.81 2.19 0.83
CA GLY A 47 6.10 2.61 -0.39
C GLY A 47 6.67 2.01 -1.68
N ASN A 48 7.97 1.75 -1.74
CA ASN A 48 8.67 1.27 -2.95
C ASN A 48 9.04 -0.23 -2.89
N GLY A 49 8.30 -1.02 -2.11
CA GLY A 49 8.48 -2.45 -1.96
C GLY A 49 9.58 -2.86 -0.98
N VAL A 50 9.53 -4.12 -0.56
CA VAL A 50 10.36 -4.65 0.53
C VAL A 50 11.87 -4.69 0.22
N LYS A 51 12.23 -4.85 -1.06
CA LYS A 51 13.65 -4.81 -1.45
C LYS A 51 14.25 -3.45 -1.13
N ARG A 52 13.58 -2.36 -1.58
CA ARG A 52 14.05 -1.00 -1.31
C ARG A 52 14.03 -0.66 0.19
N LEU A 53 13.00 -1.12 0.92
CA LEU A 53 12.92 -0.95 2.37
C LEU A 53 14.18 -1.53 3.06
N ILE A 54 14.57 -2.76 2.75
CA ILE A 54 15.76 -3.39 3.34
C ILE A 54 17.04 -2.68 2.90
N TYR A 55 17.20 -2.36 1.61
CA TYR A 55 18.40 -1.67 1.10
C TYR A 55 18.60 -0.27 1.70
N LEU A 56 17.53 0.41 2.10
CA LEU A 56 17.62 1.68 2.85
C LEU A 56 17.85 1.45 4.36
N SER A 57 17.54 0.27 4.87
CA SER A 57 17.65 -0.05 6.30
C SER A 57 19.03 -0.56 6.70
N VAL A 58 19.74 -1.27 5.80
CA VAL A 58 21.10 -1.72 6.08
C VAL A 58 22.09 -0.54 6.13
N PRO A 59 23.25 -0.68 6.80
CA PRO A 59 24.29 0.35 6.77
C PRO A 59 24.76 0.70 5.35
N GLU A 60 25.19 1.94 5.17
CA GLU A 60 25.79 2.37 3.89
C GLU A 60 26.98 1.47 3.51
N ASN A 61 27.13 1.23 2.21
CA ASN A 61 28.18 0.36 1.63
C ASN A 61 28.09 -1.13 2.05
N THR A 62 26.93 -1.59 2.57
CA THR A 62 26.70 -3.04 2.75
C THR A 62 26.74 -3.72 1.38
N PRO A 63 27.51 -4.82 1.21
CA PRO A 63 27.54 -5.57 -0.04
C PRO A 63 26.14 -6.08 -0.43
N ASP A 64 25.84 -6.10 -1.73
CA ASP A 64 24.53 -6.53 -2.25
C ASP A 64 24.14 -7.95 -1.78
N GLU A 65 25.12 -8.88 -1.71
CA GLU A 65 24.89 -10.25 -1.22
C GLU A 65 24.39 -10.29 0.23
N ILE A 66 24.90 -9.40 1.07
CA ILE A 66 24.47 -9.29 2.47
C ILE A 66 23.09 -8.64 2.54
N SER A 67 22.84 -7.62 1.73
CA SER A 67 21.54 -6.96 1.64
C SER A 67 20.44 -7.93 1.17
N GLU A 68 20.72 -8.76 0.16
CA GLU A 68 19.80 -9.81 -0.30
C GLU A 68 19.58 -10.91 0.76
N SER A 69 20.61 -11.26 1.53
CA SER A 69 20.47 -12.20 2.64
C SER A 69 19.59 -11.61 3.75
N CYS A 70 19.78 -10.34 4.09
CA CYS A 70 18.94 -9.61 5.02
C CYS A 70 17.48 -9.52 4.54
N LEU A 71 17.26 -9.26 3.24
CA LEU A 71 15.94 -9.29 2.61
C LEU A 71 15.25 -10.66 2.73
N SER A 72 16.01 -11.74 2.59
CA SER A 72 15.48 -13.10 2.73
C SER A 72 15.00 -13.36 4.17
N VAL A 73 15.79 -12.97 5.17
CA VAL A 73 15.43 -13.08 6.59
C VAL A 73 14.20 -12.22 6.90
N PHE A 74 14.15 -10.98 6.39
CA PHE A 74 12.98 -10.12 6.54
C PHE A 74 11.72 -10.79 5.99
N ARG A 75 11.76 -11.32 4.76
CA ARG A 75 10.61 -11.98 4.12
C ARG A 75 10.09 -13.15 4.93
N GLU A 76 10.98 -14.00 5.42
CA GLU A 76 10.61 -15.14 6.25
C GLU A 76 9.94 -14.70 7.56
N HIS A 77 10.53 -13.72 8.24
CA HIS A 77 9.96 -13.18 9.48
C HIS A 77 8.61 -12.49 9.23
N TYR A 78 8.56 -11.58 8.27
CA TYR A 78 7.36 -10.80 7.99
C TYR A 78 6.17 -11.66 7.55
N ASN A 79 6.40 -12.74 6.78
CA ASN A 79 5.33 -13.67 6.40
C ASN A 79 4.60 -14.30 7.61
N ASN A 80 5.28 -14.45 8.73
CA ASN A 80 4.72 -15.06 9.94
C ASN A 80 4.21 -14.02 10.97
N HIS A 81 4.58 -12.73 10.81
CA HIS A 81 4.35 -11.68 11.81
C HIS A 81 3.67 -10.41 11.23
N SER A 82 3.10 -10.49 10.04
CA SER A 82 2.55 -9.32 9.32
C SER A 82 1.21 -8.80 9.83
N CYS A 83 0.56 -9.52 10.75
CA CYS A 83 -0.75 -9.18 11.32
C CYS A 83 -0.76 -9.16 12.86
N GLU A 84 0.40 -8.96 13.52
CA GLU A 84 0.47 -8.92 14.99
C GLU A 84 0.07 -7.55 15.56
N LYS A 85 0.50 -6.47 14.92
CA LYS A 85 0.21 -5.08 15.27
C LYS A 85 -0.51 -4.33 14.18
N THR A 86 -0.50 -4.87 12.97
CA THR A 86 -1.25 -4.35 11.82
C THR A 86 -2.74 -4.28 12.15
N LYS A 87 -3.35 -3.16 11.81
CA LYS A 87 -4.79 -2.92 12.01
C LYS A 87 -5.34 -2.02 10.92
N PRO A 88 -6.64 -2.12 10.59
CA PRO A 88 -7.31 -1.12 9.76
C PRO A 88 -7.25 0.26 10.41
N TYR A 89 -7.17 1.32 9.60
CA TYR A 89 -7.42 2.66 10.10
C TYR A 89 -8.91 2.83 10.48
N ASP A 90 -9.16 3.66 11.48
CA ASP A 90 -10.51 3.92 11.98
C ASP A 90 -11.42 4.46 10.87
N GLY A 91 -12.57 3.82 10.65
CA GLY A 91 -13.55 4.19 9.63
C GLY A 91 -13.36 3.51 8.26
N ILE A 92 -12.26 2.79 8.02
CA ILE A 92 -12.05 2.06 6.75
C ILE A 92 -13.10 0.96 6.53
N ALA A 93 -13.40 0.16 7.56
CA ALA A 93 -14.40 -0.89 7.43
C ALA A 93 -15.80 -0.33 7.11
N ASP A 94 -16.15 0.83 7.68
CA ASP A 94 -17.41 1.50 7.40
C ASP A 94 -17.46 2.07 5.98
N LEU A 95 -16.35 2.66 5.51
CA LEU A 95 -16.22 3.11 4.12
C LEU A 95 -16.40 1.95 3.13
N LEU A 96 -15.68 0.83 3.34
CA LEU A 96 -15.76 -0.32 2.42
C LEU A 96 -17.18 -0.93 2.38
N LYS A 97 -17.87 -1.01 3.52
CA LYS A 97 -19.27 -1.41 3.57
C LYS A 97 -20.17 -0.43 2.81
N LEU A 98 -19.97 0.87 3.01
CA LEU A 98 -20.74 1.91 2.33
C LEU A 98 -20.55 1.83 0.80
N LEU A 99 -19.32 1.61 0.32
CA LEU A 99 -19.02 1.42 -1.11
C LEU A 99 -19.76 0.19 -1.65
N LYS A 100 -19.66 -0.94 -0.95
CA LYS A 100 -20.32 -2.19 -1.33
C LYS A 100 -21.84 -2.05 -1.38
N ASP A 101 -22.45 -1.42 -0.37
CA ASP A 101 -23.91 -1.22 -0.28
C ASP A 101 -24.43 -0.32 -1.43
N ASN A 102 -23.56 0.51 -2.00
CA ASN A 102 -23.86 1.36 -3.15
C ASN A 102 -23.42 0.75 -4.50
N GLY A 103 -22.98 -0.51 -4.51
CA GLY A 103 -22.60 -1.22 -5.74
C GLY A 103 -21.27 -0.77 -6.36
N ILE A 104 -20.43 -0.04 -5.58
CA ILE A 104 -19.10 0.38 -6.01
C ILE A 104 -18.13 -0.78 -5.80
N LYS A 105 -17.42 -1.16 -6.85
CA LYS A 105 -16.39 -2.19 -6.79
C LYS A 105 -15.13 -1.69 -6.10
N THR A 106 -14.45 -2.56 -5.39
CA THR A 106 -13.25 -2.22 -4.62
C THR A 106 -12.08 -3.11 -4.99
N ALA A 107 -10.90 -2.51 -5.11
CA ALA A 107 -9.69 -3.27 -5.35
C ALA A 107 -8.51 -2.73 -4.54
N VAL A 108 -7.50 -3.58 -4.34
CA VAL A 108 -6.20 -3.21 -3.77
C VAL A 108 -5.11 -3.35 -4.82
N VAL A 109 -4.28 -2.31 -4.97
CA VAL A 109 -3.04 -2.34 -5.78
C VAL A 109 -1.90 -1.84 -4.90
N THR A 110 -0.97 -2.73 -4.56
CA THR A 110 0.11 -2.45 -3.61
C THR A 110 1.46 -3.01 -4.06
N ASN A 111 2.56 -2.37 -3.61
CA ASN A 111 3.93 -2.88 -3.77
C ASN A 111 4.32 -3.94 -2.72
N LYS A 112 3.37 -4.30 -1.84
CA LYS A 112 3.51 -5.41 -0.91
C LYS A 112 3.53 -6.75 -1.65
N MET A 113 4.22 -7.76 -1.12
CA MET A 113 4.16 -9.13 -1.64
C MET A 113 2.69 -9.58 -1.74
N HIS A 114 2.31 -10.17 -2.87
CA HIS A 114 0.91 -10.51 -3.18
C HIS A 114 0.29 -11.41 -2.11
N SER A 115 0.97 -12.47 -1.69
CA SER A 115 0.48 -13.37 -0.64
C SER A 115 0.22 -12.63 0.68
N ALA A 116 1.14 -11.78 1.10
CA ALA A 116 0.95 -10.99 2.34
C ALA A 116 -0.19 -9.95 2.21
N ALA A 117 -0.40 -9.39 1.00
CA ALA A 117 -1.52 -8.49 0.76
C ALA A 117 -2.86 -9.24 0.81
N GLU A 118 -2.94 -10.43 0.20
CA GLU A 118 -4.14 -11.27 0.26
C GLU A 118 -4.47 -11.72 1.68
N ASP A 119 -3.47 -12.11 2.47
CA ASP A 119 -3.66 -12.51 3.86
C ASP A 119 -4.23 -11.37 4.72
N ILE A 120 -3.70 -10.15 4.58
CA ILE A 120 -4.19 -8.95 5.28
C ILE A 120 -5.61 -8.62 4.83
N VAL A 121 -5.88 -8.60 3.52
CA VAL A 121 -7.22 -8.31 2.98
C VAL A 121 -8.22 -9.35 3.46
N LYS A 122 -7.88 -10.63 3.40
CA LYS A 122 -8.75 -11.70 3.89
C LYS A 122 -9.00 -11.61 5.39
N TYR A 123 -7.98 -11.26 6.17
CA TYR A 123 -8.10 -11.20 7.63
C TYR A 123 -8.97 -10.03 8.11
N PHE A 124 -8.81 -8.83 7.52
CA PHE A 124 -9.48 -7.62 7.97
C PHE A 124 -10.71 -7.22 7.14
N PHE A 125 -10.75 -7.58 5.85
CA PHE A 125 -11.69 -7.04 4.88
C PHE A 125 -12.38 -8.13 4.06
N ASP A 126 -12.51 -9.35 4.61
CA ASP A 126 -13.13 -10.48 3.90
C ASP A 126 -14.49 -10.13 3.32
N GLY A 127 -14.64 -10.34 2.02
CA GLY A 127 -15.84 -9.99 1.27
C GLY A 127 -16.12 -8.49 1.07
N LEU A 128 -15.19 -7.60 1.47
CA LEU A 128 -15.29 -6.15 1.25
C LEU A 128 -14.36 -5.63 0.14
N ILE A 129 -13.37 -6.42 -0.27
CA ILE A 129 -12.47 -6.13 -1.39
C ILE A 129 -12.70 -7.20 -2.47
N ASP A 130 -13.00 -6.75 -3.70
CA ASP A 130 -13.32 -7.67 -4.81
C ASP A 130 -12.05 -8.26 -5.46
N VAL A 131 -10.97 -7.46 -5.55
CA VAL A 131 -9.72 -7.86 -6.21
C VAL A 131 -8.51 -7.31 -5.46
N THR A 132 -7.49 -8.14 -5.25
CA THR A 132 -6.20 -7.73 -4.69
C THR A 132 -5.07 -8.03 -5.67
N VAL A 133 -4.23 -7.03 -5.96
CA VAL A 133 -3.00 -7.18 -6.76
C VAL A 133 -1.83 -6.57 -5.98
N GLY A 134 -0.96 -7.44 -5.48
CA GLY A 134 0.33 -7.08 -4.90
C GLY A 134 1.46 -7.34 -5.89
N GLN A 135 2.69 -7.38 -5.38
CA GLN A 135 3.87 -7.71 -6.17
C GLN A 135 3.82 -9.18 -6.62
N ILE A 136 3.68 -9.39 -7.93
CA ILE A 136 3.71 -10.70 -8.61
C ILE A 136 4.53 -10.60 -9.89
N ASP A 137 5.07 -11.72 -10.33
CA ASP A 137 5.82 -11.79 -11.60
C ASP A 137 4.94 -11.39 -12.80
N GLY A 138 5.52 -10.64 -13.71
CA GLY A 138 4.85 -10.18 -14.93
C GLY A 138 3.95 -8.95 -14.75
N VAL A 139 3.84 -8.38 -13.54
CA VAL A 139 3.17 -7.11 -13.28
C VAL A 139 4.20 -6.12 -12.74
N ALA A 140 4.42 -5.02 -13.46
CA ALA A 140 5.34 -4.00 -13.01
C ALA A 140 4.81 -3.31 -11.74
N GLN A 141 5.73 -3.04 -10.80
CA GLN A 141 5.39 -2.41 -9.53
C GLN A 141 4.98 -0.94 -9.71
N LYS A 142 4.19 -0.42 -8.78
CA LYS A 142 3.97 1.02 -8.65
C LYS A 142 5.33 1.75 -8.59
N PRO A 143 5.52 2.85 -9.30
CA PRO A 143 4.49 3.71 -9.92
C PRO A 143 4.07 3.32 -11.35
N GLN A 144 4.44 2.14 -11.86
CA GLN A 144 3.89 1.66 -13.14
C GLN A 144 2.41 1.33 -13.00
N PRO A 145 1.59 1.57 -14.03
CA PRO A 145 0.13 1.43 -13.96
C PRO A 145 -0.39 0.01 -14.13
N ASP A 146 0.49 -0.98 -14.32
CA ASP A 146 0.15 -2.36 -14.69
C ASP A 146 -0.81 -3.00 -13.70
N GLY A 147 -0.59 -2.82 -12.39
CA GLY A 147 -1.48 -3.30 -11.35
C GLY A 147 -2.89 -2.68 -11.44
N VAL A 148 -2.97 -1.38 -11.77
CA VAL A 148 -4.24 -0.67 -11.97
C VAL A 148 -4.99 -1.23 -13.17
N TYR A 149 -4.32 -1.40 -14.31
CA TYR A 149 -4.95 -1.97 -15.50
C TYR A 149 -5.46 -3.38 -15.24
N ARG A 150 -4.66 -4.19 -14.53
CA ARG A 150 -5.05 -5.55 -14.18
C ARG A 150 -6.31 -5.60 -13.31
N VAL A 151 -6.44 -4.77 -12.28
CA VAL A 151 -7.66 -4.77 -11.45
C VAL A 151 -8.86 -4.23 -12.21
N LEU A 152 -8.70 -3.25 -13.08
CA LEU A 152 -9.78 -2.72 -13.93
C LEU A 152 -10.33 -3.80 -14.87
N ASP A 153 -9.44 -4.56 -15.51
CA ASP A 153 -9.82 -5.69 -16.38
C ASP A 153 -10.59 -6.76 -15.59
N LEU A 154 -10.10 -7.14 -14.41
CA LEU A 154 -10.75 -8.14 -13.55
C LEU A 154 -12.10 -7.68 -13.03
N LEU A 155 -12.24 -6.39 -12.73
CA LEU A 155 -13.50 -5.78 -12.30
C LEU A 155 -14.47 -5.52 -13.47
N GLY A 156 -13.99 -5.47 -14.70
CA GLY A 156 -14.77 -5.08 -15.86
C GLY A 156 -15.20 -3.61 -15.81
N VAL A 157 -14.33 -2.71 -15.32
CA VAL A 157 -14.58 -1.28 -15.16
C VAL A 157 -13.63 -0.48 -16.04
N SER A 158 -14.15 0.52 -16.74
CA SER A 158 -13.33 1.41 -17.57
C SER A 158 -12.57 2.42 -16.70
N ARG A 159 -11.44 2.93 -17.20
CA ARG A 159 -10.57 3.88 -16.48
C ARG A 159 -11.31 5.15 -16.06
N GLU A 160 -12.18 5.65 -16.94
CA GLU A 160 -12.97 6.88 -16.71
C GLU A 160 -13.95 6.74 -15.54
N LYS A 161 -14.19 5.49 -15.12
CA LYS A 161 -15.11 5.12 -14.05
C LYS A 161 -14.40 4.62 -12.79
N ALA A 162 -13.10 4.88 -12.68
CA ALA A 162 -12.30 4.49 -11.52
C ALA A 162 -11.57 5.67 -10.90
N VAL A 163 -11.31 5.57 -9.59
CA VAL A 163 -10.49 6.50 -8.82
C VAL A 163 -9.50 5.73 -7.97
N TYR A 164 -8.29 6.27 -7.80
CA TYR A 164 -7.24 5.70 -6.95
C TYR A 164 -7.20 6.42 -5.60
N VAL A 165 -6.98 5.68 -4.53
CA VAL A 165 -6.85 6.20 -3.16
C VAL A 165 -5.53 5.72 -2.58
N GLY A 166 -4.69 6.65 -2.12
CA GLY A 166 -3.38 6.32 -1.57
C GLY A 166 -2.81 7.42 -0.68
N ASP A 167 -1.76 7.09 0.06
CA ASP A 167 -1.15 7.97 1.05
C ASP A 167 0.26 8.46 0.68
N SER A 168 0.76 8.10 -0.50
CA SER A 168 2.15 8.36 -0.90
C SER A 168 2.31 9.00 -2.28
N GLU A 169 3.51 9.53 -2.52
CA GLU A 169 3.94 9.99 -3.86
C GLU A 169 3.85 8.89 -4.91
N VAL A 170 4.09 7.64 -4.51
CA VAL A 170 4.02 6.48 -5.40
C VAL A 170 2.60 6.27 -5.92
N ASP A 171 1.60 6.46 -5.07
CA ASP A 171 0.18 6.33 -5.41
C ASP A 171 -0.28 7.41 -6.37
N CYS A 172 0.06 8.67 -6.07
CA CYS A 172 -0.26 9.81 -6.93
C CYS A 172 0.33 9.61 -8.34
N ILE A 173 1.59 9.19 -8.42
CA ILE A 173 2.25 8.92 -9.71
C ILE A 173 1.63 7.71 -10.41
N THR A 174 1.26 6.65 -9.67
CA THR A 174 0.56 5.48 -10.23
C THR A 174 -0.76 5.87 -10.86
N ALA A 175 -1.59 6.62 -10.14
CA ALA A 175 -2.88 7.12 -10.64
C ALA A 175 -2.69 7.96 -11.91
N LYS A 176 -1.73 8.89 -11.89
CA LYS A 176 -1.37 9.72 -13.05
C LYS A 176 -0.93 8.87 -14.25
N ASN A 177 -0.07 7.88 -14.03
CA ASN A 177 0.41 6.98 -15.10
C ASN A 177 -0.71 6.10 -15.65
N ALA A 178 -1.67 5.73 -14.80
CA ALA A 178 -2.88 5.00 -15.21
C ALA A 178 -3.91 5.88 -15.91
N GLY A 179 -3.81 7.20 -15.80
CA GLY A 179 -4.77 8.15 -16.37
C GLY A 179 -6.09 8.18 -15.60
N ILE A 180 -6.06 7.97 -14.29
CA ILE A 180 -7.23 8.04 -13.40
C ILE A 180 -6.97 9.05 -12.27
N PRO A 181 -8.02 9.67 -11.69
CA PRO A 181 -7.86 10.59 -10.56
C PRO A 181 -7.30 9.93 -9.31
N CYS A 182 -6.63 10.75 -8.48
CA CYS A 182 -6.05 10.33 -7.20
C CYS A 182 -6.67 11.10 -6.03
N ILE A 183 -7.14 10.37 -5.02
CA ILE A 183 -7.50 10.90 -3.71
C ILE A 183 -6.36 10.58 -2.75
N GLY A 184 -5.66 11.60 -2.27
CA GLY A 184 -4.64 11.47 -1.24
C GLY A 184 -5.26 11.44 0.15
N VAL A 185 -4.77 10.56 1.02
CA VAL A 185 -5.28 10.41 2.39
C VAL A 185 -4.26 10.89 3.42
N MET A 186 -4.73 11.58 4.48
CA MET A 186 -3.87 12.27 5.44
C MET A 186 -3.50 11.44 6.68
N TRP A 187 -4.11 10.29 6.88
CA TRP A 187 -3.81 9.41 8.02
C TRP A 187 -2.64 8.45 7.77
N GLY A 188 -2.07 8.45 6.54
CA GLY A 188 -1.00 7.55 6.13
C GLY A 188 0.42 8.04 6.45
N PHE A 189 1.37 7.66 5.60
CA PHE A 189 2.81 7.83 5.86
C PHE A 189 3.39 9.15 5.36
N ARG A 190 2.71 9.88 4.47
CA ARG A 190 3.22 11.12 3.86
C ARG A 190 2.38 12.34 4.24
N ASP A 191 3.05 13.50 4.21
CA ASP A 191 2.43 14.78 4.50
C ASP A 191 1.67 15.33 3.28
N ARG A 192 0.73 16.23 3.52
CA ARG A 192 -0.12 16.90 2.53
C ARG A 192 0.67 17.49 1.36
N ASP A 193 1.79 18.17 1.64
CA ASP A 193 2.59 18.83 0.61
C ASP A 193 3.22 17.82 -0.37
N VAL A 194 3.57 16.63 0.11
CA VAL A 194 4.09 15.54 -0.74
C VAL A 194 3.00 15.08 -1.71
N LEU A 195 1.78 14.85 -1.21
CA LEU A 195 0.66 14.39 -2.01
C LEU A 195 0.26 15.42 -3.08
N ILE A 196 0.13 16.70 -2.69
CA ILE A 196 -0.20 17.79 -3.62
C ILE A 196 0.88 17.93 -4.70
N LYS A 197 2.15 17.95 -4.30
CA LYS A 197 3.28 18.08 -5.24
C LYS A 197 3.34 16.96 -6.27
N ASN A 198 2.90 15.76 -5.92
CA ASN A 198 2.91 14.60 -6.79
C ASN A 198 1.59 14.36 -7.54
N GLY A 199 0.62 15.27 -7.40
CA GLY A 199 -0.56 15.33 -8.27
C GLY A 199 -1.79 14.62 -7.71
N ALA A 200 -1.98 14.59 -6.39
CA ALA A 200 -3.27 14.24 -5.82
C ALA A 200 -4.33 15.27 -6.26
N ASP A 201 -5.43 14.79 -6.86
CA ASP A 201 -6.52 15.65 -7.31
C ASP A 201 -7.40 16.13 -6.14
N TYR A 202 -7.52 15.29 -5.12
CA TYR A 202 -8.27 15.55 -3.90
C TYR A 202 -7.47 15.10 -2.69
N ILE A 203 -7.68 15.74 -1.53
CA ILE A 203 -7.07 15.35 -0.25
C ILE A 203 -8.18 15.22 0.78
N VAL A 204 -8.19 14.11 1.52
CA VAL A 204 -9.17 13.84 2.58
C VAL A 204 -8.50 13.53 3.90
N ASP A 205 -9.14 13.93 4.98
CA ASP A 205 -8.62 13.76 6.33
C ASP A 205 -9.23 12.54 7.06
N ARG A 206 -10.38 12.01 6.58
CA ARG A 206 -11.06 10.86 7.17
C ARG A 206 -11.55 9.91 6.08
N PRO A 207 -11.59 8.58 6.35
CA PRO A 207 -12.00 7.59 5.34
C PRO A 207 -13.38 7.86 4.72
N LEU A 208 -14.38 8.20 5.52
CA LEU A 208 -15.73 8.46 5.00
C LEU A 208 -15.82 9.67 4.07
N ASP A 209 -14.90 10.63 4.18
CA ASP A 209 -14.87 11.80 3.30
C ASP A 209 -14.56 11.41 1.83
N ILE A 210 -13.98 10.22 1.60
CA ILE A 210 -13.75 9.66 0.25
C ILE A 210 -15.08 9.54 -0.51
N PHE A 211 -16.16 9.19 0.17
CA PHE A 211 -17.47 8.98 -0.44
C PHE A 211 -18.05 10.25 -1.11
N ASP A 212 -17.65 11.42 -0.65
CA ASP A 212 -18.09 12.72 -1.24
C ASP A 212 -17.50 12.95 -2.65
N TYR A 213 -16.49 12.20 -3.05
CA TYR A 213 -15.80 12.33 -4.34
C TYR A 213 -16.12 11.22 -5.35
N ILE A 214 -16.99 10.25 -4.99
CA ILE A 214 -17.32 9.05 -5.79
C ILE A 214 -18.66 9.14 -6.58
#